data_5b598f9cafdf101846d3d33d93bfe7c0
#
_entry.id   5b598f9cafdf101846d3d33d93bfe7c0
#
_cell.length_a   1.000
_cell.length_b   1.000
_cell.length_c   1.000
_cell.angle_alpha   90.00
_cell.angle_beta   90.00
_cell.angle_gamma   90.00
#
_symmetry.space_group_name_H-M   'P 1'
#
loop_
_entity.id
_entity.type
_entity.pdbx_description
1 polymer ?
#
loop_
_entity_poly.entity_id
_entity_poly.type
_entity_poly.pdbx_seq_one_letter_code
_entity_poly.pdbx_strand_id
1 'polypeptide(L)'
;MLFRSSLLVADQETIDKAHRLRKMLGGGMRQVGVIAACGMYALKNNIQRLQEDHDNAKLLAEGLSSLEGLSVDFSESQTNMVFVNCPEPHRKPLEKFLLEREIIISNLDRGRLVCHLGIKKKDILFVIDAFREYFKESA
;
A
#
# COMPACT_ATOMS: atom_id res chain seq x y z
N MET A 1 4.89 13.02 10.60
CA MET A 1 3.98 12.48 11.63
C MET A 1 2.83 11.78 10.89
N LEU A 2 2.77 10.45 10.94
CA LEU A 2 1.71 9.67 10.31
C LEU A 2 0.50 9.63 11.23
N PHE A 3 -0.56 10.35 10.86
CA PHE A 3 -1.85 10.21 11.54
C PHE A 3 -2.52 8.91 11.04
N ARG A 4 -2.61 7.95 11.91
CA ARG A 4 -3.46 6.78 11.69
C ARG A 4 -4.84 7.08 12.25
N SER A 5 -5.78 7.40 11.38
CA SER A 5 -7.17 7.61 11.75
C SER A 5 -8.02 6.51 11.18
N SER A 6 -8.98 6.02 11.97
CA SER A 6 -9.97 5.04 11.52
C SER A 6 -11.36 5.66 11.60
N LEU A 7 -12.20 5.34 10.63
CA LEU A 7 -13.60 5.72 10.59
C LEU A 7 -14.45 4.45 10.72
N LEU A 8 -15.32 4.43 11.73
CA LEU A 8 -16.27 3.34 11.90
C LEU A 8 -17.63 3.77 11.31
N VAL A 9 -18.17 2.92 10.44
CA VAL A 9 -19.51 3.07 9.87
C VAL A 9 -20.33 1.84 10.23
N ALA A 10 -21.47 2.04 10.86
CA ALA A 10 -22.38 0.96 11.28
C ALA A 10 -23.79 1.51 11.52
N ASP A 11 -24.71 0.66 11.95
CA ASP A 11 -26.02 1.08 12.45
C ASP A 11 -25.90 1.94 13.73
N GLN A 12 -26.97 2.67 14.07
CA GLN A 12 -26.96 3.64 15.18
C GLN A 12 -26.66 2.97 16.52
N GLU A 13 -27.20 1.76 16.78
CA GLU A 13 -26.97 1.07 18.04
C GLU A 13 -25.50 0.71 18.23
N THR A 14 -24.86 0.23 17.17
CA THR A 14 -23.41 -0.08 17.15
C THR A 14 -22.56 1.17 17.32
N ILE A 15 -22.93 2.28 16.69
CA ILE A 15 -22.23 3.56 16.83
C ILE A 15 -22.33 4.10 18.27
N ASP A 16 -23.49 3.99 18.92
CA ASP A 16 -23.67 4.44 20.29
C ASP A 16 -22.82 3.62 21.27
N LYS A 17 -22.74 2.30 21.07
CA LYS A 17 -21.85 1.42 21.83
C LYS A 17 -20.38 1.76 21.59
N ALA A 18 -19.99 1.94 20.34
CA ALA A 18 -18.63 2.31 19.96
C ALA A 18 -18.21 3.66 20.56
N HIS A 19 -19.12 4.63 20.62
CA HIS A 19 -18.88 5.94 21.22
C HIS A 19 -18.55 5.83 22.71
N ARG A 20 -19.26 4.99 23.43
CA ARG A 20 -18.97 4.67 24.84
C ARG A 20 -17.61 3.98 25.00
N LEU A 21 -17.36 2.93 24.22
CA LEU A 21 -16.11 2.20 24.25
C LEU A 21 -14.92 3.09 23.94
N ARG A 22 -15.02 3.95 22.92
CA ARG A 22 -13.99 4.94 22.60
C ARG A 22 -13.65 5.81 23.81
N LYS A 23 -14.65 6.27 24.54
CA LYS A 23 -14.46 7.10 25.74
C LYS A 23 -13.75 6.32 26.84
N MET A 24 -14.17 5.08 27.08
CA MET A 24 -13.60 4.19 28.13
C MET A 24 -12.14 3.85 27.83
N LEU A 25 -11.78 3.67 26.55
CA LEU A 25 -10.41 3.36 26.08
C LEU A 25 -9.51 4.62 25.97
N GLY A 26 -9.96 5.79 26.47
CA GLY A 26 -9.17 7.01 26.45
C GLY A 26 -9.20 7.79 25.12
N GLY A 27 -9.97 7.35 24.12
CA GLY A 27 -10.10 8.00 22.81
C GLY A 27 -11.09 9.18 22.77
N GLY A 28 -11.49 9.70 23.93
CA GLY A 28 -12.46 10.82 24.06
C GLY A 28 -11.85 12.18 23.83
N MET A 29 -11.31 12.46 22.67
CA MET A 29 -10.73 13.75 22.31
C MET A 29 -11.82 14.84 22.23
N ARG A 30 -11.64 15.97 22.93
CA ARG A 30 -12.63 17.06 22.98
C ARG A 30 -12.79 17.79 21.65
N GLN A 31 -11.67 18.13 20.98
CA GLN A 31 -11.63 18.84 19.70
C GLN A 31 -11.36 17.87 18.53
N VAL A 32 -12.13 16.79 18.45
CA VAL A 32 -11.99 15.76 17.41
C VAL A 32 -12.30 16.27 16.00
N GLY A 33 -12.92 17.44 15.89
CA GLY A 33 -13.24 18.08 14.60
C GLY A 33 -12.02 18.26 13.67
N VAL A 34 -10.84 18.47 14.23
CA VAL A 34 -9.58 18.54 13.44
C VAL A 34 -9.32 17.22 12.69
N ILE A 35 -9.51 16.09 13.36
CA ILE A 35 -9.34 14.75 12.74
C ILE A 35 -10.51 14.45 11.80
N ALA A 36 -11.74 14.80 12.21
CA ALA A 36 -12.94 14.60 11.38
C ALA A 36 -12.88 15.41 10.08
N ALA A 37 -12.33 16.62 10.09
CA ALA A 37 -12.14 17.43 8.89
C ALA A 37 -11.22 16.75 7.86
N CYS A 38 -10.17 16.07 8.32
CA CYS A 38 -9.30 15.27 7.43
C CYS A 38 -10.09 14.13 6.77
N GLY A 39 -10.94 13.43 7.51
CA GLY A 39 -11.84 12.39 6.98
C GLY A 39 -12.83 12.95 5.97
N MET A 40 -13.47 14.06 6.26
CA MET A 40 -14.38 14.75 5.34
C MET A 40 -13.69 15.19 4.05
N TYR A 41 -12.48 15.73 4.17
CA TYR A 41 -11.66 16.08 3.00
C TYR A 41 -11.36 14.87 2.13
N ALA A 42 -10.92 13.76 2.75
CA ALA A 42 -10.61 12.53 2.05
C ALA A 42 -11.83 11.95 1.31
N LEU A 43 -13.00 11.90 1.96
CA LEU A 43 -14.25 11.47 1.35
C LEU A 43 -14.67 12.35 0.16
N LYS A 44 -14.47 13.67 0.27
CA LYS A 44 -14.84 14.61 -0.79
C LYS A 44 -13.89 14.58 -1.99
N ASN A 45 -12.59 14.39 -1.74
CA ASN A 45 -11.56 14.65 -2.76
C ASN A 45 -10.79 13.41 -3.23
N ASN A 46 -10.79 12.32 -2.45
CA ASN A 46 -9.90 11.19 -2.71
C ASN A 46 -10.59 9.93 -3.22
N ILE A 47 -11.93 9.81 -3.12
CA ILE A 47 -12.61 8.56 -3.51
C ILE A 47 -12.43 8.27 -5.01
N GLN A 48 -12.67 9.24 -5.87
CA GLN A 48 -12.57 9.04 -7.31
C GLN A 48 -11.15 8.70 -7.78
N ARG A 49 -10.13 9.25 -7.11
CA ARG A 49 -8.75 8.97 -7.46
C ARG A 49 -8.23 7.59 -7.01
N LEU A 50 -9.00 6.87 -6.18
CA LEU A 50 -8.63 5.49 -5.79
C LEU A 50 -8.49 4.57 -7.00
N GLN A 51 -9.18 4.87 -8.10
CA GLN A 51 -9.03 4.13 -9.36
C GLN A 51 -7.58 4.21 -9.88
N GLU A 52 -6.92 5.37 -9.77
CA GLU A 52 -5.51 5.52 -10.14
C GLU A 52 -4.61 4.58 -9.33
N ASP A 53 -4.88 4.43 -8.02
CA ASP A 53 -4.11 3.54 -7.16
C ASP A 53 -4.35 2.06 -7.53
N HIS A 54 -5.59 1.69 -7.90
CA HIS A 54 -5.94 0.35 -8.35
C HIS A 54 -5.27 0.03 -9.70
N ASP A 55 -5.31 0.96 -10.65
CA ASP A 55 -4.67 0.80 -11.96
C ASP A 55 -3.16 0.66 -11.83
N ASN A 56 -2.54 1.45 -10.96
CA ASN A 56 -1.12 1.38 -10.65
C ASN A 56 -0.75 0.04 -9.99
N ALA A 57 -1.55 -0.45 -9.06
CA ALA A 57 -1.33 -1.74 -8.42
C ALA A 57 -1.46 -2.90 -9.43
N LYS A 58 -2.46 -2.85 -10.30
CA LYS A 58 -2.64 -3.83 -11.37
C LYS A 58 -1.44 -3.83 -12.33
N LEU A 59 -1.01 -2.66 -12.79
CA LEU A 59 0.16 -2.51 -13.66
C LEU A 59 1.42 -3.08 -13.00
N LEU A 60 1.64 -2.80 -11.71
CA LEU A 60 2.76 -3.32 -10.94
C LEU A 60 2.69 -4.85 -10.83
N ALA A 61 1.54 -5.41 -10.47
CA ALA A 61 1.34 -6.85 -10.34
C ALA A 61 1.60 -7.59 -11.67
N GLU A 62 1.03 -7.10 -12.76
CA GLU A 62 1.24 -7.65 -14.11
C GLU A 62 2.71 -7.55 -14.55
N GLY A 63 3.34 -6.40 -14.32
CA GLY A 63 4.75 -6.17 -14.66
C GLY A 63 5.70 -7.08 -13.90
N LEU A 64 5.49 -7.26 -12.60
CA LEU A 64 6.33 -8.13 -11.76
C LEU A 64 6.07 -9.62 -12.02
N SER A 65 4.83 -10.03 -12.28
CA SER A 65 4.50 -11.43 -12.56
C SER A 65 5.08 -11.94 -13.87
N SER A 66 5.47 -11.05 -14.78
CA SER A 66 6.12 -11.41 -16.05
C SER A 66 7.61 -11.74 -15.90
N LEU A 67 8.20 -11.55 -14.70
CA LEU A 67 9.62 -11.74 -14.45
C LEU A 67 9.87 -13.15 -13.88
N GLU A 68 10.79 -13.89 -14.50
CA GLU A 68 11.26 -15.15 -13.95
C GLU A 68 11.97 -14.91 -12.61
N GLY A 69 11.68 -15.78 -11.63
CA GLY A 69 12.23 -15.64 -10.28
C GLY A 69 11.37 -14.83 -9.30
N LEU A 70 10.23 -14.29 -9.72
CA LEU A 70 9.24 -13.67 -8.84
C LEU A 70 7.89 -14.38 -8.92
N SER A 71 7.14 -14.34 -7.84
CA SER A 71 5.72 -14.71 -7.86
C SER A 71 4.87 -13.60 -7.26
N VAL A 72 3.73 -13.34 -7.89
CA VAL A 72 2.72 -12.38 -7.42
C VAL A 72 1.49 -13.16 -7.00
N ASP A 73 1.04 -12.94 -5.78
CA ASP A 73 -0.21 -13.51 -5.32
C ASP A 73 -1.38 -12.63 -5.76
N PHE A 74 -2.02 -13.00 -6.86
CA PHE A 74 -3.18 -12.28 -7.40
C PHE A 74 -4.44 -12.44 -6.54
N SER A 75 -4.54 -13.46 -5.70
CA SER A 75 -5.70 -13.67 -4.82
C SER A 75 -5.71 -12.68 -3.66
N GLU A 76 -4.53 -12.33 -3.15
CA GLU A 76 -4.35 -11.32 -2.10
C GLU A 76 -4.08 -9.91 -2.66
N SER A 77 -3.60 -9.80 -3.92
CA SER A 77 -3.30 -8.52 -4.59
C SER A 77 -4.59 -7.85 -5.05
N GLN A 78 -5.22 -7.11 -4.14
CA GLN A 78 -6.48 -6.44 -4.37
C GLN A 78 -6.38 -4.95 -4.08
N THR A 79 -7.26 -4.18 -4.73
CA THR A 79 -7.34 -2.72 -4.59
C THR A 79 -6.01 -2.05 -4.93
N ASN A 80 -5.32 -1.50 -3.96
CA ASN A 80 -4.06 -0.77 -4.11
C ASN A 80 -2.85 -1.54 -3.55
N MET A 81 -3.00 -2.84 -3.28
CA MET A 81 -1.95 -3.67 -2.70
C MET A 81 -1.51 -4.77 -3.67
N VAL A 82 -0.21 -5.04 -3.70
CA VAL A 82 0.41 -6.12 -4.47
C VAL A 82 1.27 -6.95 -3.52
N PHE A 83 1.06 -8.25 -3.51
CA PHE A 83 1.86 -9.18 -2.72
C PHE A 83 2.84 -9.91 -3.62
N VAL A 84 4.12 -9.73 -3.33
CA VAL A 84 5.23 -10.27 -4.11
C VAL A 84 6.06 -11.19 -3.24
N ASN A 85 6.43 -12.34 -3.79
CA ASN A 85 7.37 -13.24 -3.16
C ASN A 85 8.59 -13.44 -4.06
N CYS A 86 9.77 -13.22 -3.49
CA CYS A 86 11.06 -13.44 -4.12
C CYS A 86 11.74 -14.64 -3.43
N PRO A 87 12.32 -15.59 -4.16
CA PRO A 87 13.04 -16.72 -3.58
C PRO A 87 14.28 -16.25 -2.81
N GLU A 88 14.64 -17.02 -1.76
CA GLU A 88 15.70 -16.69 -0.79
C GLU A 88 17.04 -16.20 -1.42
N PRO A 89 17.61 -16.84 -2.42
CA PRO A 89 18.91 -16.40 -2.95
C PRO A 89 18.92 -14.95 -3.47
N HIS A 90 17.76 -14.46 -3.91
CA HIS A 90 17.65 -13.14 -4.54
C HIS A 90 17.18 -12.04 -3.59
N ARG A 91 16.57 -12.36 -2.43
CA ARG A 91 15.94 -11.34 -1.54
C ARG A 91 16.90 -10.23 -1.15
N LYS A 92 17.99 -10.57 -0.46
CA LYS A 92 18.97 -9.60 0.02
C LYS A 92 19.74 -8.87 -1.09
N PRO A 93 20.22 -9.56 -2.12
CA PRO A 93 20.84 -8.89 -3.27
C PRO A 93 19.90 -7.94 -3.99
N LEU A 94 18.65 -8.33 -4.21
CA LEU A 94 17.63 -7.50 -4.85
C LEU A 94 17.27 -6.27 -3.99
N GLU A 95 17.09 -6.44 -2.67
CA GLU A 95 16.84 -5.31 -1.76
C GLU A 95 17.98 -4.27 -1.85
N LYS A 96 19.23 -4.71 -1.87
CA LYS A 96 20.39 -3.84 -2.01
C LYS A 96 20.41 -3.13 -3.36
N PHE A 97 20.20 -3.86 -4.45
CA PHE A 97 20.16 -3.34 -5.81
C PHE A 97 19.08 -2.27 -5.99
N LEU A 98 17.89 -2.50 -5.41
CA LEU A 98 16.79 -1.55 -5.43
C LEU A 98 17.10 -0.31 -4.57
N LEU A 99 17.74 -0.49 -3.41
CA LEU A 99 18.12 0.62 -2.53
C LEU A 99 19.13 1.58 -3.22
N GLU A 100 20.07 1.05 -4.00
CA GLU A 100 21.00 1.85 -4.79
C GLU A 100 20.30 2.72 -5.85
N ARG A 101 19.05 2.38 -6.19
CA ARG A 101 18.15 3.13 -7.11
C ARG A 101 17.08 3.93 -6.38
N GLU A 102 17.27 4.17 -5.08
CA GLU A 102 16.33 4.88 -4.20
C GLU A 102 14.94 4.20 -4.09
N ILE A 103 14.85 2.90 -4.41
CA ILE A 103 13.65 2.09 -4.23
C ILE A 103 13.79 1.33 -2.91
N ILE A 104 12.93 1.70 -1.93
CA ILE A 104 12.95 1.10 -0.59
C ILE A 104 11.83 0.08 -0.48
N ILE A 105 12.20 -1.19 -0.35
CA ILE A 105 11.29 -2.30 -0.06
C ILE A 105 11.76 -2.97 1.22
N SER A 106 10.87 -3.09 2.20
CA SER A 106 11.23 -3.56 3.54
C SER A 106 11.26 -5.08 3.69
N ASN A 107 10.65 -5.80 2.79
CA ASN A 107 10.59 -7.26 2.82
C ASN A 107 10.15 -7.80 1.45
N LEU A 108 10.85 -8.82 0.95
CA LEU A 108 10.52 -9.53 -0.29
C LEU A 108 10.06 -10.98 -0.03
N ASP A 109 9.96 -11.39 1.23
CA ASP A 109 9.27 -12.61 1.63
C ASP A 109 7.80 -12.30 1.92
N ARG A 110 6.89 -12.60 0.98
CA ARG A 110 5.51 -12.08 0.99
C ARG A 110 5.46 -10.56 1.17
N GLY A 111 6.30 -9.86 0.45
CA GLY A 111 6.38 -8.41 0.52
C GLY A 111 5.09 -7.76 0.05
N ARG A 112 4.53 -6.87 0.87
CA ARG A 112 3.36 -6.06 0.52
C ARG A 112 3.80 -4.71 -0.04
N LEU A 113 3.55 -4.49 -1.33
CA LEU A 113 3.73 -3.21 -1.99
C LEU A 113 2.39 -2.47 -2.03
N VAL A 114 2.40 -1.17 -1.77
CA VAL A 114 1.17 -0.37 -1.64
C VAL A 114 1.25 0.85 -2.55
N CYS A 115 0.31 0.96 -3.48
CA CYS A 115 0.13 2.14 -4.29
C CYS A 115 -0.75 3.17 -3.55
N HIS A 116 -0.37 4.44 -3.62
CA HIS A 116 -1.08 5.53 -2.96
C HIS A 116 -0.81 6.88 -3.66
N LEU A 117 -1.47 7.95 -3.21
CA LEU A 117 -1.42 9.30 -3.78
C LEU A 117 0.00 9.80 -4.15
N GLY A 118 1.02 9.38 -3.41
CA GLY A 118 2.43 9.77 -3.65
C GLY A 118 3.12 8.95 -4.75
N ILE A 119 2.52 7.86 -5.23
CA ILE A 119 3.09 6.96 -6.24
C ILE A 119 2.38 7.17 -7.57
N LYS A 120 3.13 7.56 -8.59
CA LYS A 120 2.60 7.80 -9.93
C LYS A 120 2.93 6.65 -10.87
N LYS A 121 2.20 6.56 -11.98
CA LYS A 121 2.43 5.54 -13.02
C LYS A 121 3.90 5.46 -13.47
N LYS A 122 4.58 6.60 -13.59
CA LYS A 122 6.00 6.64 -13.95
C LYS A 122 6.90 5.94 -12.92
N ASP A 123 6.55 6.06 -11.63
CA ASP A 123 7.30 5.44 -10.54
C ASP A 123 7.08 3.92 -10.55
N ILE A 124 5.86 3.47 -10.88
CA ILE A 124 5.56 2.05 -11.08
C ILE A 124 6.38 1.45 -12.23
N LEU A 125 6.43 2.14 -13.37
CA LEU A 125 7.23 1.68 -14.51
C LEU A 125 8.72 1.62 -14.17
N PHE A 126 9.21 2.64 -13.47
CA PHE A 126 10.60 2.66 -13.00
C PHE A 126 10.92 1.47 -12.07
N VAL A 127 10.01 1.14 -11.15
CA VAL A 127 10.16 -0.02 -10.26
C VAL A 127 10.17 -1.31 -11.08
N ILE A 128 9.23 -1.51 -12.00
CA ILE A 128 9.18 -2.71 -12.86
C ILE A 128 10.48 -2.87 -13.66
N ASP A 129 10.99 -1.77 -14.23
CA ASP A 129 12.22 -1.80 -15.01
C ASP A 129 13.45 -2.12 -14.15
N ALA A 130 13.53 -1.61 -12.92
CA ALA A 130 14.59 -1.94 -11.98
C ALA A 130 14.57 -3.44 -11.59
N PHE A 131 13.40 -4.02 -11.34
CA PHE A 131 13.29 -5.46 -11.11
C PHE A 131 13.71 -6.27 -12.33
N ARG A 132 13.30 -5.85 -13.52
CA ARG A 132 13.65 -6.50 -14.79
C ARG A 132 15.17 -6.47 -15.05
N GLU A 133 15.80 -5.34 -14.78
CA GLU A 133 17.26 -5.17 -14.92
C GLU A 133 17.99 -6.17 -14.01
N TYR A 134 17.63 -6.23 -12.73
CA TYR A 134 18.24 -7.16 -11.78
C TYR A 134 18.16 -8.63 -12.26
N PHE A 135 16.98 -9.08 -12.69
CA PHE A 135 16.81 -10.48 -13.09
C PHE A 135 17.46 -10.80 -14.46
N LYS A 136 17.66 -9.81 -15.33
CA LYS A 136 18.45 -9.97 -16.56
C LYS A 136 19.94 -10.10 -16.30
N GLU A 137 20.47 -9.36 -15.32
CA GLU A 137 21.88 -9.42 -14.95
C GLU A 137 22.22 -10.67 -14.12
N SER A 138 21.21 -11.30 -13.52
CA SER A 138 21.36 -12.47 -12.65
C SER A 138 21.12 -13.80 -13.38
N ALA A 139 20.70 -13.78 -14.64
CA ALA A 139 20.48 -14.94 -15.52
C ALA A 139 21.74 -15.27 -16.31
#